data_f886327346270fcd799d79c72d90d753
#
_entry.id   f886327346270fcd799d79c72d90d753
#
_cell.length_a   1.000
_cell.length_b   1.000
_cell.length_c   1.000
_cell.angle_alpha   90.00
_cell.angle_beta   90.00
_cell.angle_gamma   90.00
#
_symmetry.space_group_name_H-M   'P 1'
#
loop_
_entity.id
_entity.type
_entity.pdbx_description
1 polymer ?
#
loop_
_entity_poly.entity_id
_entity_poly.type
_entity_poly.pdbx_seq_one_letter_code
_entity_poly.pdbx_strand_id
1 'polypeptide(L)'
;MEEYWDIFSEEQQNREWERVLLVGADTGEEKNFDGYMEELRQLAKACYMEVIGTVTQRMEFVHKALYIGPGKVQEVRDAAQALDAQLILFNDTLTPSQIKNLQDELKTNVIDRTTLILNIFEMRARTREARLQVETAKLQYLLPRLVGMHEALTRQGGTSGSMSSRGAGEKKLELDRRHIEHRISELRKELDAISRERETQRKRRGQSRIPLVALVGYTNAGKSTIMNHMVERFVGDEEKKVLERDMLFATLDTTIRRINTGNNQDFLLTDTVGFIHKLPHGLVKAFRSTLEEIKGADLLLQVVDVSDPGYLEQMETTKETLRELGAGDIPMLFVFNKADRLTDTANTTKKPKNQMEQEQKLQNQKLQNQKLQDQNPQNQMLQLHKTPDQEKELQQMSFGENTYPRTAGTNKIYISARQPESIELLVKEIIRRVYAGYEEVRLLIPYDKGSIVSYLQENAQILEQSYEPEGTRLRVNCHHADAGKYEQYVVK
;
A
#
# COMPACT_ATOMS: atom_id res chain seq x y z
N MET A 1 25.58 9.94 16.27
CA MET A 1 24.73 9.59 15.10
C MET A 1 24.49 8.09 15.00
N GLU A 2 25.46 7.26 15.28
CA GLU A 2 25.29 5.79 15.36
C GLU A 2 24.32 5.38 16.46
N GLU A 3 24.36 6.00 17.63
CA GLU A 3 23.44 5.69 18.76
C GLU A 3 21.94 5.94 18.48
N TYR A 4 21.58 6.75 17.48
CA TYR A 4 20.17 7.02 17.15
C TYR A 4 19.57 5.97 16.18
N TRP A 5 20.41 5.20 15.48
CA TRP A 5 20.01 4.23 14.46
C TRP A 5 20.31 2.78 14.85
N ASP A 6 21.22 2.55 15.83
CA ASP A 6 21.59 1.22 16.31
C ASP A 6 20.49 0.50 17.10
N ILE A 7 19.36 1.17 17.35
CA ILE A 7 18.22 0.58 18.05
C ILE A 7 17.63 -0.62 17.28
N PHE A 8 17.95 -0.78 15.97
CA PHE A 8 17.27 -1.74 15.08
C PHE A 8 18.18 -2.65 14.24
N SER A 9 19.38 -3.00 14.71
CA SER A 9 20.29 -3.92 14.01
C SER A 9 19.85 -5.40 14.06
N GLU A 10 20.38 -6.23 13.14
CA GLU A 10 20.01 -7.64 12.92
C GLU A 10 20.13 -8.58 14.14
N GLU A 11 20.74 -8.16 15.23
CA GLU A 11 20.85 -8.94 16.48
C GLU A 11 19.54 -9.06 17.29
N GLN A 12 18.43 -8.49 16.80
CA GLN A 12 17.19 -8.35 17.57
C GLN A 12 16.29 -9.59 17.61
N GLN A 13 16.63 -10.70 17.00
CA GLN A 13 15.77 -11.90 17.08
C GLN A 13 15.69 -12.50 18.52
N ASN A 14 16.49 -12.03 19.46
CA ASN A 14 16.51 -12.44 20.87
C ASN A 14 16.24 -11.29 21.87
N ARG A 15 15.81 -10.09 21.41
CA ARG A 15 15.51 -8.97 22.31
C ARG A 15 14.07 -9.02 22.80
N GLU A 16 13.85 -8.65 24.06
CA GLU A 16 12.54 -8.29 24.60
C GLU A 16 11.92 -7.18 23.75
N TRP A 17 10.62 -7.28 23.50
CA TRP A 17 9.88 -6.29 22.72
C TRP A 17 9.96 -4.93 23.39
N GLU A 18 10.31 -3.89 22.63
CA GLU A 18 10.41 -2.52 23.13
C GLU A 18 9.01 -2.02 23.51
N ARG A 19 8.86 -1.56 24.76
CA ARG A 19 7.59 -1.08 25.32
C ARG A 19 7.28 0.32 24.84
N VAL A 20 6.19 0.49 24.06
CA VAL A 20 5.85 1.75 23.42
C VAL A 20 4.50 2.29 23.86
N LEU A 21 4.46 3.61 24.15
CA LEU A 21 3.24 4.37 24.42
C LEU A 21 2.83 5.11 23.13
N LEU A 22 1.60 4.88 22.64
CA LEU A 22 1.09 5.57 21.45
C LEU A 22 0.50 6.92 21.84
N VAL A 23 0.73 7.94 20.99
CA VAL A 23 0.16 9.28 21.18
C VAL A 23 -0.46 9.76 19.86
N GLY A 24 -1.69 10.28 19.92
CA GLY A 24 -2.41 10.83 18.78
C GLY A 24 -3.15 12.12 19.11
N ALA A 25 -3.21 13.03 18.14
CA ALA A 25 -4.03 14.25 18.19
C ALA A 25 -5.20 14.13 17.20
N ASP A 26 -6.43 14.18 17.71
CA ASP A 26 -7.66 14.19 16.91
C ASP A 26 -8.06 15.64 16.63
N THR A 27 -7.85 16.11 15.40
CA THR A 27 -8.24 17.47 14.96
C THR A 27 -9.67 17.51 14.41
N GLY A 28 -10.35 16.36 14.33
CA GLY A 28 -11.69 16.27 13.72
C GLY A 28 -11.68 16.32 12.18
N GLU A 29 -10.53 16.50 11.55
CA GLU A 29 -10.39 16.45 10.08
C GLU A 29 -10.47 15.01 9.57
N GLU A 30 -10.04 14.05 10.37
CA GLU A 30 -10.02 12.63 10.04
C GLU A 30 -11.30 11.93 10.51
N LYS A 31 -12.03 11.32 9.56
CA LYS A 31 -13.30 10.64 9.88
C LYS A 31 -13.12 9.37 10.72
N ASN A 32 -11.96 8.73 10.62
CA ASN A 32 -11.67 7.42 11.23
C ASN A 32 -10.40 7.46 12.10
N PHE A 33 -10.32 8.42 13.01
CA PHE A 33 -9.15 8.60 13.89
C PHE A 33 -8.82 7.32 14.68
N ASP A 34 -9.83 6.64 15.24
CA ASP A 34 -9.61 5.39 16.00
C ASP A 34 -9.04 4.28 15.12
N GLY A 35 -9.49 4.17 13.87
CA GLY A 35 -8.93 3.23 12.88
C GLY A 35 -7.47 3.52 12.57
N TYR A 36 -7.08 4.79 12.49
CA TYR A 36 -5.67 5.16 12.25
C TYR A 36 -4.79 4.93 13.48
N MET A 37 -5.32 5.06 14.69
CA MET A 37 -4.59 4.66 15.92
C MET A 37 -4.41 3.14 16.00
N GLU A 38 -5.40 2.37 15.55
CA GLU A 38 -5.26 0.91 15.45
C GLU A 38 -4.24 0.52 14.35
N GLU A 39 -4.23 1.22 13.22
CA GLU A 39 -3.19 1.04 12.19
C GLU A 39 -1.79 1.34 12.74
N LEU A 40 -1.64 2.41 13.56
CA LEU A 40 -0.37 2.72 14.22
C LEU A 40 0.06 1.58 15.17
N ARG A 41 -0.89 0.98 15.87
CA ARG A 41 -0.65 -0.21 16.73
C ARG A 41 -0.12 -1.39 15.91
N GLN A 42 -0.70 -1.64 14.74
CA GLN A 42 -0.26 -2.69 13.83
C GLN A 42 1.13 -2.40 13.24
N LEU A 43 1.43 -1.12 12.94
CA LEU A 43 2.76 -0.69 12.51
C LEU A 43 3.80 -0.92 13.61
N ALA A 44 3.51 -0.55 14.86
CA ALA A 44 4.39 -0.80 16.00
C ALA A 44 4.67 -2.30 16.18
N LYS A 45 3.63 -3.13 16.09
CA LYS A 45 3.77 -4.59 16.11
C LYS A 45 4.63 -5.13 14.97
N ALA A 46 4.57 -4.52 13.78
CA ALA A 46 5.41 -4.89 12.64
C ALA A 46 6.90 -4.57 12.86
N CYS A 47 7.23 -3.68 13.81
CA CYS A 47 8.56 -3.37 14.31
C CYS A 47 8.95 -4.15 15.59
N TYR A 48 8.18 -5.17 15.97
CA TYR A 48 8.39 -5.92 17.23
C TYR A 48 8.33 -5.03 18.48
N MET A 49 7.42 -4.05 18.48
CA MET A 49 7.15 -3.18 19.64
C MET A 49 5.89 -3.66 20.38
N GLU A 50 5.93 -3.66 21.71
CA GLU A 50 4.80 -3.93 22.58
C GLU A 50 4.08 -2.62 22.90
N VAL A 51 2.85 -2.47 22.44
CA VAL A 51 2.04 -1.29 22.76
C VAL A 51 1.40 -1.45 24.13
N ILE A 52 1.93 -0.71 25.10
CA ILE A 52 1.52 -0.78 26.51
C ILE A 52 0.41 0.19 26.88
N GLY A 53 0.14 1.19 26.04
CA GLY A 53 -0.92 2.18 26.24
C GLY A 53 -1.13 3.09 25.05
N THR A 54 -2.20 3.87 25.11
CA THR A 54 -2.52 4.88 24.09
C THR A 54 -3.07 6.12 24.79
N VAL A 55 -2.53 7.29 24.44
CA VAL A 55 -2.97 8.59 24.92
C VAL A 55 -3.40 9.43 23.71
N THR A 56 -4.65 9.92 23.73
CA THR A 56 -5.17 10.75 22.66
C THR A 56 -5.64 12.09 23.19
N GLN A 57 -5.62 13.09 22.32
CA GLN A 57 -6.15 14.43 22.64
C GLN A 57 -6.99 14.93 21.47
N ARG A 58 -8.24 15.33 21.77
CA ARG A 58 -9.07 16.06 20.82
C ARG A 58 -8.75 17.54 20.91
N MET A 59 -8.47 18.17 19.76
CA MET A 59 -8.09 19.58 19.66
C MET A 59 -8.41 20.10 18.26
N GLU A 60 -8.63 21.41 18.14
CA GLU A 60 -8.93 22.03 16.85
C GLU A 60 -7.67 22.18 15.99
N PHE A 61 -6.52 22.48 16.60
CA PHE A 61 -5.24 22.66 15.93
C PHE A 61 -4.12 22.06 16.76
N VAL A 62 -3.17 21.41 16.11
CA VAL A 62 -1.98 20.86 16.78
C VAL A 62 -1.10 21.98 17.34
N HIS A 63 -0.51 21.75 18.51
CA HIS A 63 0.36 22.73 19.17
C HIS A 63 1.69 22.86 18.39
N LYS A 64 2.06 24.10 18.02
CA LYS A 64 3.22 24.37 17.15
C LYS A 64 4.54 23.82 17.67
N ALA A 65 4.77 23.88 19.00
CA ALA A 65 6.04 23.49 19.63
C ALA A 65 6.04 22.04 20.16
N LEU A 66 4.89 21.51 20.60
CA LEU A 66 4.78 20.24 21.32
C LEU A 66 3.83 19.24 20.64
N TYR A 67 3.21 19.62 19.53
CA TYR A 67 2.22 18.84 18.78
C TYR A 67 0.90 18.62 19.56
N ILE A 68 0.97 18.22 20.85
CA ILE A 68 -0.15 18.14 21.79
C ILE A 68 -0.08 19.29 22.80
N GLY A 69 -1.15 19.53 23.56
CA GLY A 69 -1.19 20.59 24.57
C GLY A 69 -0.24 20.34 25.74
N PRO A 70 0.30 21.39 26.40
CA PRO A 70 1.27 21.23 27.49
C PRO A 70 0.78 20.35 28.66
N GLY A 71 -0.51 20.49 29.02
CA GLY A 71 -1.12 19.62 30.05
C GLY A 71 -1.18 18.16 29.63
N LYS A 72 -1.41 17.88 28.33
CA LYS A 72 -1.40 16.53 27.80
C LYS A 72 0.03 15.95 27.75
N VAL A 73 1.06 16.77 27.53
CA VAL A 73 2.46 16.34 27.62
C VAL A 73 2.77 15.81 29.02
N GLN A 74 2.27 16.48 30.06
CA GLN A 74 2.45 15.99 31.43
C GLN A 74 1.75 14.63 31.65
N GLU A 75 0.50 14.48 31.16
CA GLU A 75 -0.23 13.20 31.22
C GLU A 75 0.51 12.08 30.48
N VAL A 76 1.07 12.35 29.30
CA VAL A 76 1.89 11.39 28.54
C VAL A 76 3.15 11.01 29.33
N ARG A 77 3.82 11.97 29.98
CA ARG A 77 4.99 11.72 30.83
C ARG A 77 4.62 10.82 32.00
N ASP A 78 3.56 11.13 32.73
CA ASP A 78 3.12 10.36 33.88
C ASP A 78 2.71 8.94 33.48
N ALA A 79 2.01 8.79 32.34
CA ALA A 79 1.65 7.50 31.78
C ALA A 79 2.89 6.69 31.33
N ALA A 80 3.86 7.34 30.69
CA ALA A 80 5.10 6.70 30.26
C ALA A 80 5.90 6.17 31.46
N GLN A 81 5.99 6.94 32.54
CA GLN A 81 6.65 6.51 33.77
C GLN A 81 5.89 5.38 34.49
N ALA A 82 4.57 5.51 34.62
CA ALA A 82 3.74 4.51 35.30
C ALA A 82 3.76 3.15 34.59
N LEU A 83 3.79 3.18 33.25
CA LEU A 83 3.80 1.99 32.40
C LEU A 83 5.21 1.52 32.02
N ASP A 84 6.26 2.21 32.48
CA ASP A 84 7.67 1.95 32.12
C ASP A 84 7.87 1.88 30.60
N ALA A 85 7.39 2.92 29.88
CA ALA A 85 7.57 3.05 28.43
C ALA A 85 9.00 3.41 28.08
N GLN A 86 9.59 2.66 27.17
CA GLN A 86 10.95 2.92 26.65
C GLN A 86 10.93 3.91 25.50
N LEU A 87 9.78 3.99 24.79
CA LEU A 87 9.59 4.81 23.61
C LEU A 87 8.18 5.41 23.57
N ILE A 88 8.06 6.63 23.06
CA ILE A 88 6.78 7.28 22.76
C ILE A 88 6.65 7.46 21.27
N LEU A 89 5.55 6.96 20.70
CA LEU A 89 5.29 6.94 19.26
C LEU A 89 4.09 7.82 18.92
N PHE A 90 4.33 8.85 18.12
CA PHE A 90 3.29 9.75 17.62
C PHE A 90 2.70 9.28 16.29
N ASN A 91 1.37 9.42 16.13
CA ASN A 91 0.63 8.98 14.94
C ASN A 91 0.88 9.84 13.70
N ASP A 92 1.43 11.02 13.86
CA ASP A 92 1.69 11.98 12.78
C ASP A 92 3.19 12.24 12.62
N THR A 93 3.55 12.82 11.47
CA THR A 93 4.93 13.28 11.24
C THR A 93 5.21 14.53 12.08
N LEU A 94 6.23 14.48 12.88
CA LEU A 94 6.66 15.58 13.73
C LEU A 94 7.75 16.42 13.06
N THR A 95 7.74 17.72 13.33
CA THR A 95 8.86 18.58 12.96
C THR A 95 10.08 18.30 13.86
N PRO A 96 11.31 18.62 13.40
CA PRO A 96 12.53 18.47 14.22
C PRO A 96 12.44 19.16 15.57
N SER A 97 11.86 20.38 15.60
CA SER A 97 11.69 21.15 16.82
C SER A 97 10.68 20.51 17.78
N GLN A 98 9.60 19.94 17.25
CA GLN A 98 8.63 19.20 18.07
C GLN A 98 9.23 17.97 18.71
N ILE A 99 9.97 17.17 17.95
CA ILE A 99 10.66 15.96 18.48
C ILE A 99 11.60 16.37 19.63
N LYS A 100 12.44 17.37 19.41
CA LYS A 100 13.37 17.84 20.44
C LYS A 100 12.64 18.33 21.69
N ASN A 101 11.66 19.22 21.55
CA ASN A 101 10.92 19.76 22.67
C ASN A 101 10.18 18.66 23.44
N LEU A 102 9.59 17.68 22.72
CA LEU A 102 8.91 16.55 23.34
C LEU A 102 9.91 15.64 24.09
N GLN A 103 11.08 15.34 23.54
CA GLN A 103 12.13 14.57 24.23
C GLN A 103 12.62 15.31 25.48
N ASP A 104 12.80 16.63 25.37
CA ASP A 104 13.22 17.46 26.50
C ASP A 104 12.18 17.50 27.64
N GLU A 105 10.89 17.49 27.29
CA GLU A 105 9.79 17.49 28.24
C GLU A 105 9.46 16.11 28.80
N LEU A 106 9.39 15.08 27.94
CA LEU A 106 8.97 13.73 28.30
C LEU A 106 10.09 12.92 28.95
N LYS A 107 11.37 13.29 28.74
CA LYS A 107 12.57 12.54 29.20
C LYS A 107 12.62 11.09 28.75
N THR A 108 11.98 10.80 27.64
CA THR A 108 11.87 9.49 27.00
C THR A 108 12.09 9.67 25.49
N ASN A 109 12.58 8.64 24.81
CA ASN A 109 12.74 8.67 23.36
C ASN A 109 11.41 8.88 22.66
N VAL A 110 11.41 9.75 21.64
CA VAL A 110 10.21 10.07 20.84
C VAL A 110 10.51 9.79 19.39
N ILE A 111 9.65 9.00 18.76
CA ILE A 111 9.63 8.81 17.30
C ILE A 111 8.25 9.15 16.75
N ASP A 112 8.21 9.41 15.47
CA ASP A 112 6.98 9.67 14.73
C ASP A 112 6.64 8.53 13.77
N ARG A 113 5.42 8.58 13.21
CA ARG A 113 4.92 7.59 12.25
C ARG A 113 5.86 7.38 11.07
N THR A 114 6.48 8.46 10.56
CA THR A 114 7.41 8.37 9.41
C THR A 114 8.67 7.59 9.77
N THR A 115 9.25 7.84 10.92
CA THR A 115 10.41 7.09 11.43
C THR A 115 10.07 5.61 11.60
N LEU A 116 8.91 5.30 12.16
CA LEU A 116 8.44 3.91 12.32
C LEU A 116 8.32 3.19 10.97
N ILE A 117 7.70 3.83 9.97
CA ILE A 117 7.56 3.25 8.62
C ILE A 117 8.92 3.00 7.97
N LEU A 118 9.85 3.96 8.09
CA LEU A 118 11.23 3.81 7.60
C LEU A 118 11.96 2.63 8.26
N ASN A 119 11.76 2.42 9.55
CA ASN A 119 12.34 1.29 10.29
C ASN A 119 11.73 -0.05 9.84
N ILE A 120 10.41 -0.10 9.61
CA ILE A 120 9.77 -1.30 9.02
C ILE A 120 10.38 -1.62 7.66
N PHE A 121 10.55 -0.60 6.81
CA PHE A 121 11.13 -0.79 5.48
C PHE A 121 12.57 -1.26 5.52
N GLU A 122 13.40 -0.73 6.43
CA GLU A 122 14.77 -1.19 6.63
C GLU A 122 14.84 -2.67 7.02
N MET A 123 13.99 -3.10 7.94
CA MET A 123 13.91 -4.51 8.34
C MET A 123 13.39 -5.42 7.22
N ARG A 124 12.61 -4.90 6.26
CA ARG A 124 12.01 -5.66 5.16
C ARG A 124 12.82 -5.63 3.87
N ALA A 125 13.70 -4.66 3.68
CA ALA A 125 14.51 -4.51 2.48
C ALA A 125 15.52 -5.67 2.33
N ARG A 126 15.26 -6.59 1.40
CA ARG A 126 16.12 -7.75 1.14
C ARG A 126 17.00 -7.55 -0.08
N THR A 127 16.48 -6.91 -1.12
CA THR A 127 17.23 -6.65 -2.35
C THR A 127 18.17 -5.46 -2.17
N ARG A 128 19.27 -5.44 -2.96
CA ARG A 128 20.18 -4.30 -3.00
C ARG A 128 19.44 -3.01 -3.31
N GLU A 129 18.51 -3.04 -4.26
CA GLU A 129 17.74 -1.86 -4.66
C GLU A 129 16.87 -1.34 -3.51
N ALA A 130 16.09 -2.21 -2.84
CA ALA A 130 15.26 -1.80 -1.72
C ALA A 130 16.10 -1.21 -0.58
N ARG A 131 17.25 -1.78 -0.26
CA ARG A 131 18.19 -1.23 0.74
C ARG A 131 18.65 0.18 0.37
N LEU A 132 19.09 0.40 -0.89
CA LEU A 132 19.49 1.71 -1.38
C LEU A 132 18.33 2.74 -1.33
N GLN A 133 17.12 2.31 -1.69
CA GLN A 133 15.92 3.16 -1.63
C GLN A 133 15.60 3.57 -0.19
N VAL A 134 15.59 2.63 0.73
CA VAL A 134 15.33 2.89 2.17
C VAL A 134 16.40 3.80 2.76
N GLU A 135 17.69 3.50 2.51
CA GLU A 135 18.80 4.34 2.98
C GLU A 135 18.66 5.78 2.44
N THR A 136 18.35 5.92 1.15
CA THR A 136 18.14 7.24 0.54
C THR A 136 16.98 7.98 1.22
N ALA A 137 15.85 7.30 1.44
CA ALA A 137 14.68 7.89 2.10
C ALA A 137 14.97 8.30 3.55
N LYS A 138 15.68 7.46 4.32
CA LYS A 138 16.12 7.76 5.69
C LYS A 138 17.01 9.00 5.74
N LEU A 139 18.03 9.07 4.89
CA LEU A 139 18.94 10.21 4.82
C LEU A 139 18.21 11.50 4.39
N GLN A 140 17.28 11.43 3.43
CA GLN A 140 16.46 12.57 3.03
C GLN A 140 15.51 13.04 4.15
N TYR A 141 15.01 12.13 4.95
CA TYR A 141 14.18 12.45 6.11
C TYR A 141 14.99 13.04 7.27
N LEU A 142 16.23 12.57 7.46
CA LEU A 142 17.14 13.04 8.50
C LEU A 142 17.74 14.43 8.19
N LEU A 143 18.07 14.70 6.93
CA LEU A 143 18.79 15.91 6.52
C LEU A 143 18.13 17.22 7.01
N PRO A 144 16.83 17.50 6.81
CA PRO A 144 16.20 18.71 7.35
C PRO A 144 16.13 18.71 8.89
N ARG A 145 16.17 17.55 9.53
CA ARG A 145 16.16 17.41 10.98
C ARG A 145 17.48 17.84 11.61
N LEU A 146 18.61 17.54 10.98
CA LEU A 146 19.92 18.05 11.41
C LEU A 146 20.00 19.57 11.31
N VAL A 147 19.47 20.17 10.25
CA VAL A 147 19.43 21.63 10.07
C VAL A 147 18.54 22.28 11.14
N GLY A 148 17.36 21.73 11.39
CA GLY A 148 16.44 22.25 12.42
C GLY A 148 17.00 22.15 13.85
N MET A 149 17.77 21.11 14.16
CA MET A 149 18.49 20.99 15.45
C MET A 149 19.55 22.09 15.60
N HIS A 150 20.27 22.43 14.54
CA HIS A 150 21.27 23.51 14.53
C HIS A 150 20.62 24.88 14.81
N GLU A 151 19.57 25.25 14.12
CA GLU A 151 18.84 26.50 14.32
C GLU A 151 18.27 26.64 15.75
N ALA A 152 17.79 25.54 16.32
CA ALA A 152 17.30 25.51 17.69
C ALA A 152 18.42 25.71 18.71
N LEU A 153 19.60 25.10 18.49
CA LEU A 153 20.81 25.30 19.34
C LEU A 153 21.32 26.72 19.24
N THR A 154 21.32 27.32 18.06
CA THR A 154 21.76 28.69 17.82
C THR A 154 20.86 29.73 18.52
N ARG A 155 19.53 29.53 18.49
CA ARG A 155 18.56 30.41 19.16
C ARG A 155 18.61 30.33 20.69
N GLN A 156 18.82 29.14 21.28
CA GLN A 156 18.94 28.96 22.72
C GLN A 156 20.25 29.50 23.29
N GLY A 157 21.29 29.68 22.46
CA GLY A 157 22.61 30.11 22.87
C GLY A 157 22.78 31.63 23.08
N GLY A 158 21.70 32.41 23.13
CA GLY A 158 21.74 33.89 23.18
C GLY A 158 22.25 34.53 24.45
N THR A 159 22.57 33.82 25.52
CA THR A 159 23.07 34.43 26.77
C THR A 159 24.19 33.58 27.40
N SER A 160 25.41 34.10 27.33
CA SER A 160 26.57 33.72 28.16
C SER A 160 27.12 32.30 27.97
N GLY A 161 28.17 32.18 27.15
CA GLY A 161 28.99 30.98 27.10
C GLY A 161 30.05 31.02 25.98
N SER A 162 31.27 30.76 26.32
CA SER A 162 32.50 30.68 25.53
C SER A 162 32.37 30.50 24.01
N MET A 163 32.84 31.43 23.23
CA MET A 163 32.86 31.48 21.75
C MET A 163 33.56 30.26 21.09
N SER A 164 34.37 29.53 21.80
CA SER A 164 35.23 28.45 21.29
C SER A 164 34.49 27.12 21.09
N SER A 165 33.49 26.77 21.90
CA SER A 165 32.75 25.50 21.78
C SER A 165 31.62 25.57 20.75
N ARG A 166 31.08 26.76 20.46
CA ARG A 166 30.03 26.98 19.45
C ARG A 166 30.50 26.71 18.03
N GLY A 167 31.68 27.27 17.67
CA GLY A 167 32.24 27.06 16.32
C GLY A 167 32.64 25.62 16.00
N ALA A 168 32.94 24.81 17.01
CA ALA A 168 33.25 23.38 16.81
C ALA A 168 31.98 22.53 16.55
N GLY A 169 30.88 22.80 17.28
CA GLY A 169 29.61 22.13 17.09
C GLY A 169 28.96 22.48 15.75
N GLU A 170 28.99 23.76 15.36
CA GLU A 170 28.49 24.23 14.05
C GLU A 170 29.26 23.62 12.89
N LYS A 171 30.60 23.56 12.96
CA LYS A 171 31.44 22.90 11.96
C LYS A 171 31.17 21.41 11.85
N LYS A 172 30.94 20.72 12.98
CA LYS A 172 30.62 19.28 12.96
C LYS A 172 29.28 19.01 12.27
N LEU A 173 28.21 19.75 12.61
CA LEU A 173 26.91 19.60 11.98
C LEU A 173 26.93 19.93 10.48
N GLU A 174 27.69 20.94 10.06
CA GLU A 174 27.86 21.28 8.65
C GLU A 174 28.63 20.17 7.89
N LEU A 175 29.62 19.56 8.52
CA LEU A 175 30.32 18.41 7.96
C LEU A 175 29.39 17.20 7.84
N ASP A 176 28.60 16.91 8.88
CA ASP A 176 27.62 15.82 8.87
C ASP A 176 26.59 16.05 7.77
N ARG A 177 26.09 17.28 7.61
CA ARG A 177 25.18 17.65 6.52
C ARG A 177 25.80 17.36 5.14
N ARG A 178 27.01 17.79 4.89
CA ARG A 178 27.73 17.56 3.63
C ARG A 178 27.97 16.07 3.37
N HIS A 179 28.30 15.30 4.39
CA HIS A 179 28.46 13.85 4.27
C HIS A 179 27.15 13.18 3.86
N ILE A 180 26.03 13.57 4.46
CA ILE A 180 24.72 13.03 4.11
C ILE A 180 24.32 13.45 2.69
N GLU A 181 24.50 14.71 2.30
CA GLU A 181 24.22 15.18 0.94
C GLU A 181 25.05 14.43 -0.12
N HIS A 182 26.35 14.22 0.17
CA HIS A 182 27.22 13.42 -0.69
C HIS A 182 26.71 11.97 -0.80
N ARG A 183 26.41 11.35 0.35
CA ARG A 183 25.87 9.98 0.37
C ARG A 183 24.56 9.83 -0.39
N ILE A 184 23.63 10.77 -0.24
CA ILE A 184 22.38 10.82 -1.03
C ILE A 184 22.71 10.89 -2.53
N SER A 185 23.70 11.68 -2.93
CA SER A 185 24.10 11.79 -4.34
C SER A 185 24.67 10.49 -4.89
N GLU A 186 25.49 9.77 -4.12
CA GLU A 186 26.02 8.45 -4.50
C GLU A 186 24.90 7.42 -4.65
N LEU A 187 24.03 7.32 -3.64
CA LEU A 187 22.88 6.39 -3.65
C LEU A 187 21.97 6.63 -4.86
N ARG A 188 21.70 7.88 -5.21
CA ARG A 188 20.91 8.23 -6.40
C ARG A 188 21.57 7.74 -7.69
N LYS A 189 22.90 7.89 -7.82
CA LYS A 189 23.62 7.38 -9.01
C LYS A 189 23.51 5.86 -9.13
N GLU A 190 23.61 5.14 -7.99
CA GLU A 190 23.45 3.69 -7.98
C GLU A 190 22.02 3.28 -8.36
N LEU A 191 21.01 3.95 -7.81
CA LEU A 191 19.60 3.73 -8.14
C LEU A 191 19.28 4.02 -9.61
N ASP A 192 19.84 5.10 -10.18
CA ASP A 192 19.72 5.43 -11.61
C ASP A 192 20.31 4.35 -12.51
N ALA A 193 21.43 3.74 -12.11
CA ALA A 193 22.03 2.63 -12.85
C ALA A 193 21.11 1.39 -12.84
N ILE A 194 20.55 1.03 -11.69
CA ILE A 194 19.59 -0.08 -11.56
C ILE A 194 18.32 0.20 -12.38
N SER A 195 17.81 1.43 -12.35
CA SER A 195 16.62 1.84 -13.12
C SER A 195 16.81 1.65 -14.63
N ARG A 196 17.99 2.02 -15.18
CA ARG A 196 18.33 1.81 -16.61
C ARG A 196 18.38 0.33 -16.97
N GLU A 197 18.93 -0.50 -16.09
CA GLU A 197 18.96 -1.96 -16.31
C GLU A 197 17.55 -2.53 -16.35
N ARG A 198 16.69 -2.14 -15.41
CA ARG A 198 15.25 -2.51 -15.39
C ARG A 198 14.50 -2.04 -16.63
N GLU A 199 14.77 -0.83 -17.11
CA GLU A 199 14.16 -0.33 -18.35
C GLU A 199 14.51 -1.24 -19.54
N THR A 200 15.76 -1.67 -19.64
CA THR A 200 16.21 -2.62 -20.66
C THR A 200 15.47 -3.95 -20.56
N GLN A 201 15.32 -4.48 -19.34
CA GLN A 201 14.57 -5.72 -19.10
C GLN A 201 13.07 -5.54 -19.42
N ARG A 202 12.47 -4.39 -19.10
CA ARG A 202 11.07 -4.06 -19.46
C ARG A 202 10.87 -4.03 -20.99
N LYS A 203 11.78 -3.41 -21.72
CA LYS A 203 11.73 -3.38 -23.21
C LYS A 203 11.77 -4.79 -23.79
N ARG A 204 12.60 -5.68 -23.24
CA ARG A 204 12.64 -7.09 -23.65
C ARG A 204 11.35 -7.86 -23.30
N ARG A 205 10.75 -7.62 -22.11
CA ARG A 205 9.46 -8.19 -21.72
C ARG A 205 8.31 -7.72 -22.61
N GLY A 206 8.27 -6.45 -22.99
CA GLY A 206 7.27 -5.89 -23.91
C GLY A 206 7.28 -6.55 -25.31
N GLN A 207 8.36 -7.25 -25.69
CA GLN A 207 8.42 -8.04 -26.91
C GLN A 207 7.70 -9.39 -26.78
N SER A 208 7.55 -9.92 -25.55
CA SER A 208 6.98 -11.24 -25.31
C SER A 208 5.45 -11.29 -25.29
N ARG A 209 4.77 -10.15 -25.42
CA ARG A 209 3.29 -10.01 -25.43
C ARG A 209 2.52 -10.72 -24.29
N ILE A 210 3.21 -11.18 -23.24
CA ILE A 210 2.55 -11.75 -22.07
C ILE A 210 2.01 -10.59 -21.24
N PRO A 211 0.69 -10.51 -20.99
CA PRO A 211 0.09 -9.42 -20.23
C PRO A 211 0.65 -9.33 -18.80
N LEU A 212 0.83 -8.10 -18.31
CA LEU A 212 1.27 -7.84 -16.94
C LEU A 212 0.08 -7.41 -16.09
N VAL A 213 -0.17 -8.12 -15.00
CA VAL A 213 -1.22 -7.85 -14.03
C VAL A 213 -0.57 -7.46 -12.70
N ALA A 214 -0.95 -6.33 -12.11
CA ALA A 214 -0.38 -5.85 -10.86
C ALA A 214 -1.40 -5.89 -9.72
N LEU A 215 -1.01 -6.51 -8.59
CA LEU A 215 -1.74 -6.46 -7.34
C LEU A 215 -1.45 -5.13 -6.65
N VAL A 216 -2.46 -4.32 -6.43
CA VAL A 216 -2.38 -3.04 -5.73
C VAL A 216 -3.40 -3.00 -4.60
N GLY A 217 -3.21 -2.15 -3.61
CA GLY A 217 -4.16 -1.99 -2.52
C GLY A 217 -3.48 -1.79 -1.17
N TYR A 218 -4.30 -1.62 -0.17
CA TYR A 218 -3.85 -1.30 1.18
C TYR A 218 -3.01 -2.42 1.80
N THR A 219 -2.18 -2.11 2.80
CA THR A 219 -1.45 -3.13 3.55
C THR A 219 -2.41 -4.12 4.19
N ASN A 220 -1.99 -5.37 4.30
CA ASN A 220 -2.79 -6.46 4.88
C ASN A 220 -4.15 -6.76 4.20
N ALA A 221 -4.41 -6.23 2.99
CA ALA A 221 -5.61 -6.57 2.22
C ALA A 221 -5.60 -8.01 1.65
N GLY A 222 -4.44 -8.69 1.70
CA GLY A 222 -4.27 -10.08 1.24
C GLY A 222 -3.66 -10.22 -0.16
N LYS A 223 -2.91 -9.21 -0.65
CA LYS A 223 -2.21 -9.24 -1.95
C LYS A 223 -1.26 -10.44 -2.06
N SER A 224 -0.35 -10.58 -1.11
CA SER A 224 0.65 -11.66 -1.10
C SER A 224 0.00 -13.04 -0.91
N THR A 225 -1.10 -13.13 -0.18
CA THR A 225 -1.91 -14.36 -0.06
C THR A 225 -2.48 -14.78 -1.41
N ILE A 226 -3.09 -13.84 -2.15
CA ILE A 226 -3.60 -14.11 -3.51
C ILE A 226 -2.46 -14.57 -4.42
N MET A 227 -1.30 -13.86 -4.39
CA MET A 227 -0.12 -14.22 -5.17
C MET A 227 0.33 -15.66 -4.88
N ASN A 228 0.46 -16.01 -3.58
CA ASN A 228 0.94 -17.32 -3.17
C ASN A 228 0.00 -18.45 -3.61
N HIS A 229 -1.33 -18.27 -3.44
CA HIS A 229 -2.28 -19.29 -3.88
C HIS A 229 -2.33 -19.42 -5.42
N MET A 230 -2.15 -18.33 -6.17
CA MET A 230 -1.99 -18.42 -7.62
C MET A 230 -0.71 -19.17 -8.02
N VAL A 231 0.42 -18.88 -7.35
CA VAL A 231 1.69 -19.59 -7.61
C VAL A 231 1.56 -21.08 -7.26
N GLU A 232 0.99 -21.40 -6.11
CA GLU A 232 0.78 -22.78 -5.68
C GLU A 232 -0.07 -23.57 -6.68
N ARG A 233 -1.19 -22.97 -7.14
CA ARG A 233 -2.15 -23.63 -8.01
C ARG A 233 -1.68 -23.78 -9.46
N PHE A 234 -0.98 -22.77 -10.01
CA PHE A 234 -0.68 -22.67 -11.43
C PHE A 234 0.81 -22.79 -11.78
N VAL A 235 1.71 -22.71 -10.79
CA VAL A 235 3.16 -22.85 -11.01
C VAL A 235 3.70 -24.12 -10.37
N GLY A 236 3.14 -24.56 -9.25
CA GLY A 236 3.51 -25.81 -8.56
C GLY A 236 4.87 -25.80 -7.88
N ASP A 237 5.48 -24.63 -7.67
CA ASP A 237 6.82 -24.45 -7.12
C ASP A 237 6.74 -23.69 -5.78
N GLU A 238 6.87 -24.41 -4.69
CA GLU A 238 6.76 -23.86 -3.33
C GLU A 238 7.88 -22.87 -3.00
N GLU A 239 9.07 -23.01 -3.58
CA GLU A 239 10.20 -22.10 -3.35
C GLU A 239 9.96 -20.71 -3.93
N LYS A 240 8.99 -20.57 -4.86
CA LYS A 240 8.61 -19.29 -5.48
C LYS A 240 7.56 -18.50 -4.71
N LYS A 241 7.08 -18.99 -3.57
CA LYS A 241 6.12 -18.26 -2.72
C LYS A 241 6.74 -16.99 -2.17
N VAL A 242 5.92 -15.94 -2.08
CA VAL A 242 6.29 -14.68 -1.42
C VAL A 242 6.09 -14.83 0.09
N LEU A 243 6.88 -14.10 0.89
CA LEU A 243 6.73 -14.11 2.34
C LEU A 243 5.33 -13.58 2.71
N GLU A 244 4.50 -14.47 3.24
CA GLU A 244 3.20 -14.14 3.79
C GLU A 244 3.29 -14.05 5.31
N ARG A 245 2.95 -12.89 5.86
CA ARG A 245 2.81 -12.67 7.30
C ARG A 245 1.60 -11.77 7.53
N ASP A 246 0.87 -12.03 8.59
CA ASP A 246 -0.23 -11.15 9.05
C ASP A 246 0.35 -9.92 9.74
N MET A 247 1.13 -9.15 8.97
CA MET A 247 1.82 -7.94 9.40
C MET A 247 1.83 -6.93 8.27
N LEU A 248 1.77 -5.65 8.62
CA LEU A 248 1.87 -4.55 7.65
C LEU A 248 3.23 -4.58 6.95
N PHE A 249 3.25 -4.26 5.66
CA PHE A 249 4.45 -4.27 4.81
C PHE A 249 5.19 -5.61 4.80
N ALA A 250 4.46 -6.73 4.72
CA ALA A 250 5.08 -8.05 4.55
C ALA A 250 5.91 -8.13 3.26
N THR A 251 5.46 -7.46 2.20
CA THR A 251 6.14 -7.35 0.90
C THR A 251 6.61 -5.91 0.70
N LEU A 252 7.92 -5.73 0.49
CA LEU A 252 8.55 -4.46 0.10
C LEU A 252 9.18 -4.54 -1.29
N ASP A 253 9.75 -5.69 -1.63
CA ASP A 253 10.34 -5.96 -2.95
C ASP A 253 9.26 -6.46 -3.91
N THR A 254 9.15 -5.84 -5.10
CA THR A 254 8.26 -6.35 -6.13
C THR A 254 8.75 -7.69 -6.67
N THR A 255 7.87 -8.66 -6.74
CA THR A 255 8.15 -9.96 -7.34
C THR A 255 7.22 -10.19 -8.52
N ILE A 256 7.79 -10.64 -9.65
CA ILE A 256 7.02 -10.99 -10.84
C ILE A 256 7.02 -12.50 -10.98
N ARG A 257 5.83 -13.07 -11.20
CA ARG A 257 5.62 -14.51 -11.43
C ARG A 257 4.79 -14.72 -12.69
N ARG A 258 5.18 -15.68 -13.50
CA ARG A 258 4.38 -16.13 -14.64
C ARG A 258 3.36 -17.14 -14.12
N ILE A 259 2.09 -16.83 -14.32
CA ILE A 259 0.97 -17.72 -14.01
C ILE A 259 0.62 -18.49 -15.28
N ASN A 260 0.88 -19.80 -15.25
CA ASN A 260 0.65 -20.66 -16.38
C ASN A 260 -0.71 -21.34 -16.25
N THR A 261 -1.64 -20.97 -17.13
CA THR A 261 -3.01 -21.50 -17.11
C THR A 261 -3.18 -22.76 -17.96
N GLY A 262 -2.13 -23.21 -18.63
CA GLY A 262 -2.12 -24.41 -19.46
C GLY A 262 -2.70 -24.24 -20.87
N ASN A 263 -3.27 -23.07 -21.20
CA ASN A 263 -3.98 -22.80 -22.46
C ASN A 263 -3.29 -21.71 -23.30
N ASN A 264 -1.99 -21.47 -23.15
CA ASN A 264 -1.26 -20.33 -23.72
C ASN A 264 -1.90 -18.95 -23.42
N GLN A 265 -2.68 -18.87 -22.34
CA GLN A 265 -3.26 -17.63 -21.82
C GLN A 265 -2.55 -17.23 -20.51
N ASP A 266 -1.23 -17.29 -20.55
CA ASP A 266 -0.39 -16.96 -19.40
C ASP A 266 -0.35 -15.46 -19.19
N PHE A 267 -0.19 -15.05 -17.93
CA PHE A 267 0.05 -13.67 -17.59
C PHE A 267 1.16 -13.55 -16.54
N LEU A 268 1.80 -12.39 -16.51
CA LEU A 268 2.74 -12.04 -15.45
C LEU A 268 1.95 -11.39 -14.32
N LEU A 269 2.12 -11.89 -13.10
CA LEU A 269 1.53 -11.32 -11.91
C LEU A 269 2.63 -10.67 -11.07
N THR A 270 2.44 -9.42 -10.69
CA THR A 270 3.36 -8.71 -9.79
C THR A 270 2.68 -8.35 -8.48
N ASP A 271 3.34 -8.65 -7.34
CA ASP A 271 2.96 -8.14 -6.02
C ASP A 271 3.66 -6.80 -5.78
N THR A 272 2.97 -5.87 -5.16
CA THR A 272 3.49 -4.53 -4.90
C THR A 272 3.44 -4.19 -3.42
N VAL A 273 4.17 -3.15 -3.04
CA VAL A 273 4.13 -2.59 -1.68
C VAL A 273 2.70 -2.15 -1.35
N GLY A 274 2.21 -2.53 -0.17
CA GLY A 274 0.90 -2.08 0.30
C GLY A 274 0.89 -0.59 0.64
N PHE A 275 -0.21 0.09 0.30
CA PHE A 275 -0.42 1.48 0.68
C PHE A 275 -0.89 1.58 2.13
N ILE A 276 -0.66 2.71 2.76
CA ILE A 276 -1.12 3.08 4.10
C ILE A 276 -1.57 4.53 4.13
N HIS A 277 -2.33 4.88 5.16
CA HIS A 277 -2.69 6.27 5.41
C HIS A 277 -1.45 7.11 5.74
N LYS A 278 -1.40 8.35 5.24
CA LYS A 278 -0.28 9.29 5.46
C LYS A 278 1.09 8.71 5.09
N LEU A 279 1.18 7.95 3.98
CA LEU A 279 2.48 7.53 3.46
C LEU A 279 3.29 8.78 3.08
N PRO A 280 4.47 9.00 3.68
CA PRO A 280 5.24 10.22 3.39
C PRO A 280 5.63 10.32 1.91
N HIS A 281 5.39 11.49 1.28
CA HIS A 281 5.71 11.73 -0.14
C HIS A 281 7.18 11.44 -0.49
N GLY A 282 8.10 11.65 0.47
CA GLY A 282 9.52 11.29 0.31
C GLY A 282 9.72 9.80 0.09
N LEU A 283 8.93 8.96 0.77
CA LEU A 283 8.95 7.51 0.60
C LEU A 283 8.33 7.08 -0.73
N VAL A 284 7.20 7.68 -1.12
CA VAL A 284 6.60 7.42 -2.45
C VAL A 284 7.61 7.68 -3.56
N LYS A 285 8.38 8.78 -3.44
CA LYS A 285 9.45 9.10 -4.41
C LYS A 285 10.61 8.11 -4.37
N ALA A 286 11.02 7.64 -3.19
CA ALA A 286 12.11 6.67 -3.05
C ALA A 286 11.73 5.30 -3.65
N PHE A 287 10.47 4.87 -3.47
CA PHE A 287 9.95 3.62 -4.03
C PHE A 287 9.36 3.76 -5.43
N ARG A 288 9.52 4.93 -6.06
CA ARG A 288 8.95 5.20 -7.39
C ARG A 288 9.41 4.17 -8.43
N SER A 289 10.67 3.75 -8.42
CA SER A 289 11.19 2.75 -9.37
C SER A 289 10.51 1.38 -9.20
N THR A 290 10.22 0.99 -7.96
CA THR A 290 9.48 -0.23 -7.62
C THR A 290 8.02 -0.12 -8.06
N LEU A 291 7.41 1.05 -7.85
CA LEU A 291 6.03 1.35 -8.25
C LEU A 291 5.90 1.66 -9.76
N GLU A 292 6.99 1.98 -10.46
CA GLU A 292 6.98 2.15 -11.92
C GLU A 292 6.65 0.87 -12.69
N GLU A 293 6.79 -0.30 -12.09
CA GLU A 293 6.31 -1.54 -12.71
C GLU A 293 4.78 -1.55 -12.86
N ILE A 294 4.05 -0.86 -11.97
CA ILE A 294 2.60 -0.72 -12.06
C ILE A 294 2.20 0.01 -13.35
N LYS A 295 3.00 1.01 -13.80
CA LYS A 295 2.69 1.77 -15.03
C LYS A 295 2.72 0.93 -16.30
N GLY A 296 3.45 -0.17 -16.27
CA GLY A 296 3.53 -1.10 -17.39
C GLY A 296 2.50 -2.22 -17.33
N ALA A 297 1.58 -2.19 -16.36
CA ALA A 297 0.57 -3.21 -16.23
C ALA A 297 -0.59 -2.99 -17.21
N ASP A 298 -1.12 -4.09 -17.74
CA ASP A 298 -2.31 -4.12 -18.59
C ASP A 298 -3.60 -4.13 -17.78
N LEU A 299 -3.51 -4.61 -16.51
CA LEU A 299 -4.63 -4.67 -15.58
C LEU A 299 -4.13 -4.47 -14.14
N LEU A 300 -4.83 -3.65 -13.37
CA LEU A 300 -4.65 -3.53 -11.93
C LEU A 300 -5.71 -4.34 -11.19
N LEU A 301 -5.28 -5.10 -10.18
CA LEU A 301 -6.16 -5.76 -9.21
C LEU A 301 -6.11 -4.98 -7.91
N GLN A 302 -7.10 -4.13 -7.67
CA GLN A 302 -7.20 -3.43 -6.39
C GLN A 302 -7.79 -4.37 -5.35
N VAL A 303 -6.92 -4.94 -4.51
CA VAL A 303 -7.31 -5.84 -3.41
C VAL A 303 -7.75 -5.03 -2.21
N VAL A 304 -8.94 -5.32 -1.72
CA VAL A 304 -9.62 -4.60 -0.64
C VAL A 304 -10.03 -5.60 0.44
N ASP A 305 -9.69 -5.31 1.69
CA ASP A 305 -10.23 -6.07 2.84
C ASP A 305 -11.65 -5.60 3.14
N VAL A 306 -12.65 -6.33 2.66
CA VAL A 306 -14.05 -5.93 2.85
C VAL A 306 -14.54 -6.10 4.30
N SER A 307 -13.79 -6.80 5.13
CA SER A 307 -14.09 -6.95 6.57
C SER A 307 -13.65 -5.75 7.42
N ASP A 308 -12.83 -4.85 6.86
CA ASP A 308 -12.40 -3.63 7.53
C ASP A 308 -13.47 -2.53 7.39
N PRO A 309 -13.96 -1.94 8.48
CA PRO A 309 -14.95 -0.85 8.41
C PRO A 309 -14.48 0.37 7.60
N GLY A 310 -13.16 0.63 7.53
CA GLY A 310 -12.53 1.73 6.81
C GLY A 310 -12.19 1.42 5.35
N TYR A 311 -12.64 0.30 4.78
CA TYR A 311 -12.23 -0.14 3.44
C TYR A 311 -12.49 0.89 2.32
N LEU A 312 -13.53 1.72 2.45
CA LEU A 312 -13.82 2.77 1.46
C LEU A 312 -12.75 3.86 1.45
N GLU A 313 -12.28 4.27 2.62
CA GLU A 313 -11.19 5.26 2.75
C GLU A 313 -9.86 4.68 2.25
N GLN A 314 -9.60 3.40 2.54
CA GLN A 314 -8.44 2.68 2.02
C GLN A 314 -8.46 2.57 0.49
N MET A 315 -9.63 2.38 -0.10
CA MET A 315 -9.80 2.39 -1.57
C MET A 315 -9.48 3.76 -2.17
N GLU A 316 -9.93 4.85 -1.55
CA GLU A 316 -9.66 6.20 -2.05
C GLU A 316 -8.17 6.56 -1.89
N THR A 317 -7.55 6.27 -0.74
CA THR A 317 -6.10 6.42 -0.52
C THR A 317 -5.29 5.68 -1.60
N THR A 318 -5.71 4.45 -1.93
CA THR A 318 -5.08 3.67 -3.01
C THR A 318 -5.21 4.36 -4.36
N LYS A 319 -6.39 4.86 -4.70
CA LYS A 319 -6.65 5.59 -5.95
C LYS A 319 -5.84 6.87 -6.07
N GLU A 320 -5.78 7.67 -5.00
CA GLU A 320 -4.98 8.90 -4.97
C GLU A 320 -3.51 8.60 -5.21
N THR A 321 -2.96 7.60 -4.52
CA THR A 321 -1.58 7.18 -4.72
C THR A 321 -1.31 6.69 -6.15
N LEU A 322 -2.23 5.94 -6.76
CA LEU A 322 -2.11 5.49 -8.15
C LEU A 322 -2.15 6.67 -9.13
N ARG A 323 -2.97 7.71 -8.88
CA ARG A 323 -2.98 8.95 -9.68
C ARG A 323 -1.65 9.69 -9.57
N GLU A 324 -1.11 9.86 -8.36
CA GLU A 324 0.22 10.49 -8.14
C GLU A 324 1.34 9.73 -8.85
N LEU A 325 1.22 8.41 -8.94
CA LEU A 325 2.14 7.56 -9.67
C LEU A 325 1.94 7.61 -11.19
N GLY A 326 0.85 8.23 -11.70
CA GLY A 326 0.52 8.25 -13.13
C GLY A 326 0.05 6.89 -13.66
N ALA A 327 -0.62 6.10 -12.82
CA ALA A 327 -1.21 4.80 -13.13
C ALA A 327 -2.76 4.82 -13.05
N GLY A 328 -3.37 6.01 -12.97
CA GLY A 328 -4.81 6.16 -12.77
C GLY A 328 -5.67 5.71 -13.95
N ASP A 329 -5.12 5.69 -15.18
CA ASP A 329 -5.83 5.35 -16.41
C ASP A 329 -5.79 3.85 -16.75
N ILE A 330 -5.03 3.05 -16.00
CA ILE A 330 -4.91 1.61 -16.25
C ILE A 330 -6.24 0.92 -15.86
N PRO A 331 -6.75 -0.01 -16.69
CA PRO A 331 -7.95 -0.78 -16.36
C PRO A 331 -7.85 -1.44 -14.98
N MET A 332 -8.93 -1.38 -14.18
CA MET A 332 -8.90 -1.87 -12.79
C MET A 332 -10.03 -2.87 -12.52
N LEU A 333 -9.68 -3.96 -11.85
CA LEU A 333 -10.61 -4.92 -11.25
C LEU A 333 -10.54 -4.80 -9.72
N PHE A 334 -11.68 -4.51 -9.08
CA PHE A 334 -11.78 -4.46 -7.62
C PHE A 334 -11.99 -5.86 -7.06
N VAL A 335 -11.05 -6.30 -6.23
CA VAL A 335 -11.05 -7.62 -5.59
C VAL A 335 -11.35 -7.45 -4.11
N PHE A 336 -12.62 -7.62 -3.73
CA PHE A 336 -13.09 -7.57 -2.35
C PHE A 336 -12.76 -8.90 -1.68
N ASN A 337 -11.64 -8.92 -0.97
CA ASN A 337 -11.09 -10.08 -0.29
C ASN A 337 -11.59 -10.19 1.17
N LYS A 338 -11.37 -11.34 1.78
CA LYS A 338 -11.81 -11.69 3.15
C LYS A 338 -13.34 -11.65 3.31
N ALA A 339 -14.07 -11.93 2.23
CA ALA A 339 -15.53 -11.93 2.23
C ALA A 339 -16.13 -12.99 3.17
N ASP A 340 -15.38 -14.04 3.50
CA ASP A 340 -15.70 -15.04 4.51
C ASP A 340 -15.98 -14.43 5.89
N ARG A 341 -15.29 -13.35 6.26
CA ARG A 341 -15.46 -12.69 7.56
C ARG A 341 -16.75 -11.88 7.68
N LEU A 342 -17.42 -11.54 6.58
CA LEU A 342 -18.71 -10.84 6.60
C LEU A 342 -19.85 -11.73 7.09
N THR A 343 -19.74 -13.06 6.93
CA THR A 343 -20.78 -14.01 7.33
C THR A 343 -20.82 -14.22 8.86
N ASP A 344 -19.66 -14.10 9.53
CA ASP A 344 -19.56 -14.32 10.97
C ASP A 344 -20.19 -13.17 11.77
N THR A 345 -20.15 -11.94 11.27
CA THR A 345 -20.77 -10.79 11.92
C THR A 345 -22.30 -10.80 11.85
N ALA A 346 -22.90 -11.38 10.82
CA ALA A 346 -24.35 -11.50 10.70
C ALA A 346 -24.95 -12.50 11.71
N ASN A 347 -24.19 -13.48 12.16
CA ASN A 347 -24.65 -14.48 13.15
C ASN A 347 -24.46 -14.01 14.61
N THR A 348 -23.58 -13.03 14.89
CA THR A 348 -23.33 -12.50 16.23
C THR A 348 -24.22 -11.31 16.60
N THR A 349 -24.91 -10.68 15.67
CA THR A 349 -25.78 -9.52 15.91
C THR A 349 -27.27 -9.85 15.91
N LYS A 350 -27.69 -10.95 16.57
CA LYS A 350 -29.03 -11.02 17.13
C LYS A 350 -29.08 -10.20 18.42
N LYS A 351 -29.00 -8.87 18.31
CA LYS A 351 -29.32 -7.98 19.43
C LYS A 351 -30.77 -8.21 19.85
N PRO A 352 -31.06 -8.29 21.15
CA PRO A 352 -32.45 -8.42 21.63
C PRO A 352 -33.27 -7.22 21.18
N LYS A 353 -34.51 -7.47 20.71
CA LYS A 353 -35.45 -6.44 20.19
C LYS A 353 -35.54 -5.15 21.01
N ASN A 354 -35.35 -5.22 22.30
CA ASN A 354 -35.43 -4.07 23.21
C ASN A 354 -34.29 -3.04 23.05
N GLN A 355 -33.12 -3.46 22.52
CA GLN A 355 -32.01 -2.52 22.26
C GLN A 355 -32.19 -1.78 20.93
N MET A 356 -32.76 -2.42 19.92
CA MET A 356 -33.07 -1.77 18.63
C MET A 356 -34.12 -0.67 18.78
N GLU A 357 -35.13 -0.85 19.62
CA GLU A 357 -36.15 0.19 19.87
C GLU A 357 -35.58 1.38 20.66
N GLN A 358 -34.64 1.17 21.56
CA GLN A 358 -33.96 2.26 22.28
C GLN A 358 -33.02 3.03 21.38
N GLU A 359 -32.25 2.36 20.51
CA GLU A 359 -31.36 3.00 19.54
C GLU A 359 -32.16 3.79 18.50
N GLN A 360 -33.29 3.29 17.99
CA GLN A 360 -34.20 4.02 17.09
C GLN A 360 -34.82 5.25 17.76
N LYS A 361 -35.20 5.18 19.04
CA LYS A 361 -35.68 6.35 19.79
C LYS A 361 -34.61 7.41 19.99
N LEU A 362 -33.37 6.98 20.27
CA LEU A 362 -32.22 7.89 20.44
C LEU A 362 -31.80 8.54 19.10
N GLN A 363 -31.89 7.80 18.00
CA GLN A 363 -31.61 8.29 16.66
C GLN A 363 -32.68 9.31 16.19
N ASN A 364 -33.94 9.05 16.47
CA ASN A 364 -35.03 9.97 16.19
C ASN A 364 -34.95 11.25 17.03
N GLN A 365 -34.51 11.20 18.30
CA GLN A 365 -34.25 12.36 19.11
C GLN A 365 -33.07 13.20 18.61
N LYS A 366 -31.98 12.54 18.13
CA LYS A 366 -30.85 13.22 17.51
C LYS A 366 -31.24 13.92 16.21
N LEU A 367 -32.07 13.29 15.37
CA LEU A 367 -32.60 13.88 14.14
C LEU A 367 -33.53 15.07 14.37
N GLN A 368 -34.35 15.03 15.45
CA GLN A 368 -35.17 16.20 15.85
C GLN A 368 -34.31 17.37 16.36
N ASN A 369 -33.26 17.09 17.12
CA ASN A 369 -32.34 18.14 17.60
C ASN A 369 -31.46 18.72 16.48
N GLN A 370 -31.10 17.93 15.47
CA GLN A 370 -30.41 18.43 14.28
C GLN A 370 -31.28 19.33 13.43
N LYS A 371 -32.56 18.99 13.23
CA LYS A 371 -33.52 19.87 12.51
C LYS A 371 -33.80 21.22 13.18
N LEU A 372 -33.53 21.36 14.47
CA LEU A 372 -33.61 22.60 15.21
C LEU A 372 -32.32 23.45 15.12
N GLN A 373 -31.18 22.86 14.78
CA GLN A 373 -29.89 23.57 14.59
C GLN A 373 -29.65 24.02 13.14
N ASP A 374 -30.31 23.40 12.16
CA ASP A 374 -30.14 23.72 10.73
C ASP A 374 -30.87 24.97 10.21
N GLN A 375 -31.44 25.77 11.10
CA GLN A 375 -32.08 27.07 10.74
C GLN A 375 -31.11 28.24 10.68
N ASN A 376 -29.78 28.02 10.71
CA ASN A 376 -28.79 29.08 10.63
C ASN A 376 -28.23 29.19 9.19
N PRO A 377 -28.40 30.36 8.49
CA PRO A 377 -28.06 30.49 7.06
C PRO A 377 -26.56 30.33 6.68
N GLN A 378 -25.68 30.31 7.67
CA GLN A 378 -24.21 30.20 7.43
C GLN A 378 -23.70 28.79 7.23
N ASN A 379 -24.50 27.76 7.47
CA ASN A 379 -24.07 26.35 7.30
C ASN A 379 -24.43 25.72 5.95
N GLN A 380 -25.02 26.47 5.02
CA GLN A 380 -25.42 25.92 3.69
C GLN A 380 -24.29 25.85 2.65
N MET A 381 -23.06 26.30 2.95
CA MET A 381 -21.95 26.30 1.97
C MET A 381 -20.97 25.14 2.10
N LEU A 382 -21.14 24.21 3.03
CA LEU A 382 -20.20 23.10 3.27
C LEU A 382 -20.76 21.69 2.97
N GLN A 383 -21.91 21.61 2.28
CA GLN A 383 -22.52 20.32 1.89
C GLN A 383 -22.48 20.08 0.37
N LEU A 384 -21.35 20.24 -0.26
CA LEU A 384 -21.15 19.83 -1.65
C LEU A 384 -20.06 18.77 -1.71
N HIS A 385 -20.47 17.54 -1.92
CA HIS A 385 -19.90 16.41 -2.65
C HIS A 385 -20.13 15.05 -1.96
N LYS A 386 -21.40 14.67 -1.83
CA LYS A 386 -21.81 13.26 -1.91
C LYS A 386 -22.92 13.18 -2.93
N THR A 387 -22.68 12.48 -4.04
CA THR A 387 -23.75 12.20 -4.99
C THR A 387 -24.74 11.21 -4.37
N PRO A 388 -26.06 11.44 -4.49
CA PRO A 388 -27.11 10.57 -3.92
C PRO A 388 -27.06 9.11 -4.43
N ASP A 389 -26.35 8.85 -5.53
CA ASP A 389 -26.21 7.51 -6.12
C ASP A 389 -25.22 6.63 -5.35
N GLN A 390 -24.24 7.21 -4.67
CA GLN A 390 -23.28 6.43 -3.85
C GLN A 390 -23.90 5.92 -2.53
N GLU A 391 -24.84 6.67 -1.95
CA GLU A 391 -25.58 6.20 -0.75
C GLU A 391 -26.64 5.16 -1.11
N LYS A 392 -27.24 5.24 -2.30
CA LYS A 392 -28.20 4.24 -2.78
C LYS A 392 -27.53 2.91 -3.17
N GLU A 393 -26.31 2.93 -3.73
CA GLU A 393 -25.53 1.70 -3.97
C GLU A 393 -25.15 0.99 -2.67
N LEU A 394 -24.87 1.72 -1.60
CA LEU A 394 -24.59 1.15 -0.26
C LEU A 394 -25.83 0.57 0.42
N GLN A 395 -27.01 1.15 0.23
CA GLN A 395 -28.28 0.64 0.79
C GLN A 395 -28.88 -0.50 -0.04
N GLN A 396 -28.57 -0.62 -1.32
CA GLN A 396 -28.96 -1.75 -2.17
C GLN A 396 -28.05 -2.99 -2.02
N MET A 397 -26.98 -2.91 -1.24
CA MET A 397 -26.26 -4.08 -0.73
C MET A 397 -27.06 -4.78 0.39
N SER A 398 -28.33 -5.09 0.14
CA SER A 398 -29.01 -6.12 0.94
C SER A 398 -28.29 -7.43 0.65
N PHE A 399 -27.53 -7.90 1.61
CA PHE A 399 -26.84 -9.19 1.61
C PHE A 399 -27.85 -10.35 1.59
N GLY A 400 -28.48 -10.56 0.43
CA GLY A 400 -29.24 -11.77 0.13
C GLY A 400 -28.27 -12.84 -0.36
N GLU A 401 -28.21 -13.96 0.36
CA GLU A 401 -27.45 -15.18 0.06
C GLU A 401 -25.93 -14.98 -0.11
N ASN A 402 -25.21 -15.21 0.99
CA ASN A 402 -23.75 -15.11 1.13
C ASN A 402 -23.02 -16.30 0.47
N THR A 403 -23.10 -16.45 -0.84
CA THR A 403 -22.28 -17.39 -1.59
C THR A 403 -21.07 -16.67 -2.18
N TYR A 404 -19.87 -17.05 -1.75
CA TYR A 404 -18.59 -16.64 -2.32
C TYR A 404 -17.92 -17.86 -2.95
N PRO A 405 -17.17 -17.71 -4.06
CA PRO A 405 -16.85 -16.47 -4.78
C PRO A 405 -17.98 -15.99 -5.71
N ARG A 406 -18.06 -14.67 -5.96
CA ARG A 406 -19.03 -14.09 -6.91
C ARG A 406 -18.53 -12.84 -7.60
N THR A 407 -18.98 -12.59 -8.82
CA THR A 407 -18.79 -11.30 -9.51
C THR A 407 -19.96 -10.37 -9.24
N ALA A 408 -19.71 -9.06 -9.20
CA ALA A 408 -20.73 -8.03 -9.05
C ALA A 408 -20.47 -6.88 -10.02
N GLY A 409 -21.42 -6.64 -10.93
CA GLY A 409 -21.24 -5.68 -12.01
C GLY A 409 -20.10 -6.07 -12.96
N THR A 410 -19.51 -5.07 -13.62
CA THR A 410 -18.50 -5.31 -14.66
C THR A 410 -17.08 -5.44 -14.15
N ASN A 411 -16.75 -4.87 -12.97
CA ASN A 411 -15.37 -4.75 -12.47
C ASN A 411 -15.20 -5.04 -10.97
N LYS A 412 -16.15 -5.74 -10.34
CA LYS A 412 -16.08 -6.11 -8.92
C LYS A 412 -16.17 -7.61 -8.77
N ILE A 413 -15.33 -8.19 -7.90
CA ILE A 413 -15.34 -9.60 -7.53
C ILE A 413 -15.16 -9.73 -6.01
N TYR A 414 -15.97 -10.58 -5.38
CA TYR A 414 -15.91 -10.91 -3.96
C TYR A 414 -15.33 -12.30 -3.80
N ILE A 415 -14.26 -12.41 -2.98
CA ILE A 415 -13.52 -13.64 -2.79
C ILE A 415 -13.10 -13.83 -1.33
N SER A 416 -12.74 -15.07 -1.01
CA SER A 416 -11.82 -15.37 0.09
C SER A 416 -10.55 -15.95 -0.51
N ALA A 417 -9.43 -15.27 -0.37
CA ALA A 417 -8.15 -15.72 -0.94
C ALA A 417 -7.72 -17.12 -0.45
N ARG A 418 -8.27 -17.57 0.68
CA ARG A 418 -8.01 -18.90 1.26
C ARG A 418 -8.79 -20.03 0.59
N GLN A 419 -9.79 -19.71 -0.24
CA GLN A 419 -10.63 -20.68 -0.91
C GLN A 419 -10.14 -20.92 -2.35
N PRO A 420 -9.82 -22.16 -2.76
CA PRO A 420 -9.33 -22.46 -4.10
C PRO A 420 -10.26 -21.99 -5.22
N GLU A 421 -11.57 -22.13 -5.06
CA GLU A 421 -12.60 -21.72 -6.01
C GLU A 421 -12.57 -20.21 -6.26
N SER A 422 -12.24 -19.42 -5.22
CA SER A 422 -12.08 -17.97 -5.30
C SER A 422 -10.92 -17.59 -6.21
N ILE A 423 -9.81 -18.31 -6.11
CA ILE A 423 -8.61 -18.08 -6.93
C ILE A 423 -8.89 -18.48 -8.39
N GLU A 424 -9.58 -19.59 -8.62
CA GLU A 424 -9.95 -20.03 -9.98
C GLU A 424 -10.87 -19.01 -10.67
N LEU A 425 -11.88 -18.50 -9.96
CA LEU A 425 -12.77 -17.47 -10.49
C LEU A 425 -11.99 -16.18 -10.79
N LEU A 426 -11.08 -15.77 -9.89
CA LEU A 426 -10.26 -14.57 -10.09
C LEU A 426 -9.36 -14.69 -11.32
N VAL A 427 -8.70 -15.84 -11.51
CA VAL A 427 -7.86 -16.11 -12.70
C VAL A 427 -8.69 -16.07 -13.97
N LYS A 428 -9.88 -16.67 -13.97
CA LYS A 428 -10.82 -16.62 -15.11
C LYS A 428 -11.22 -15.19 -15.47
N GLU A 429 -11.49 -14.36 -14.46
CA GLU A 429 -11.84 -12.96 -14.67
C GLU A 429 -10.66 -12.10 -15.14
N ILE A 430 -9.43 -12.40 -14.70
CA ILE A 430 -8.21 -11.77 -15.23
C ILE A 430 -8.05 -12.11 -16.72
N ILE A 431 -8.05 -13.41 -17.07
CA ILE A 431 -7.90 -13.86 -18.46
C ILE A 431 -8.93 -13.20 -19.35
N ARG A 432 -10.20 -13.19 -18.95
CA ARG A 432 -11.28 -12.55 -19.72
C ARG A 432 -11.00 -11.09 -20.06
N ARG A 433 -10.29 -10.34 -19.18
CA ARG A 433 -9.98 -8.92 -19.38
C ARG A 433 -8.71 -8.69 -20.17
N VAL A 434 -7.62 -9.37 -19.80
CA VAL A 434 -6.33 -9.14 -20.45
C VAL A 434 -6.28 -9.69 -21.88
N TYR A 435 -7.15 -10.68 -22.17
CA TYR A 435 -7.32 -11.25 -23.50
C TYR A 435 -8.58 -10.78 -24.22
N ALA A 436 -9.24 -9.73 -23.73
CA ALA A 436 -10.44 -9.17 -24.39
C ALA A 436 -10.20 -8.63 -25.81
N GLY A 437 -8.93 -8.27 -26.13
CA GLY A 437 -8.51 -7.84 -27.48
C GLY A 437 -8.06 -8.99 -28.39
N TYR A 438 -8.27 -10.25 -27.99
CA TYR A 438 -7.95 -11.41 -28.79
C TYR A 438 -9.18 -11.87 -29.56
N GLU A 439 -8.95 -12.32 -30.80
CA GLU A 439 -9.99 -12.85 -31.66
C GLU A 439 -9.61 -14.21 -32.24
N GLU A 440 -10.60 -15.03 -32.46
CA GLU A 440 -10.44 -16.34 -33.09
C GLU A 440 -10.35 -16.16 -34.60
N VAL A 441 -9.22 -16.57 -35.19
CA VAL A 441 -9.01 -16.58 -36.63
C VAL A 441 -8.58 -17.95 -37.11
N ARG A 442 -8.97 -18.26 -38.37
CA ARG A 442 -8.53 -19.47 -39.07
C ARG A 442 -7.52 -19.08 -40.11
N LEU A 443 -6.32 -19.63 -40.04
CA LEU A 443 -5.20 -19.31 -40.91
C LEU A 443 -4.78 -20.56 -41.69
N LEU A 444 -4.49 -20.41 -42.96
CA LEU A 444 -3.78 -21.43 -43.76
C LEU A 444 -2.43 -20.84 -44.12
N ILE A 445 -1.37 -21.37 -43.49
CA ILE A 445 -0.01 -20.85 -43.62
C ILE A 445 0.80 -21.79 -44.49
N PRO A 446 1.30 -21.31 -45.63
CA PRO A 446 2.14 -22.14 -46.55
C PRO A 446 3.39 -22.64 -45.80
N TYR A 447 3.87 -23.82 -46.21
CA TYR A 447 5.01 -24.50 -45.56
C TYR A 447 6.32 -23.69 -45.63
N ASP A 448 6.50 -22.84 -46.63
CA ASP A 448 7.64 -21.92 -46.73
C ASP A 448 7.66 -20.80 -45.70
N LYS A 449 6.53 -20.60 -45.00
CA LYS A 449 6.33 -19.59 -43.93
C LYS A 449 6.25 -20.20 -42.52
N GLY A 450 6.98 -21.30 -42.29
CA GLY A 450 6.99 -22.00 -41.00
C GLY A 450 7.33 -21.09 -39.79
N SER A 451 8.07 -20.01 -39.98
CA SER A 451 8.35 -19.02 -38.94
C SER A 451 7.10 -18.34 -38.38
N ILE A 452 6.04 -18.21 -39.19
CA ILE A 452 4.74 -17.66 -38.73
C ILE A 452 4.04 -18.66 -37.80
N VAL A 453 4.11 -19.95 -38.16
CA VAL A 453 3.54 -21.03 -37.32
C VAL A 453 4.24 -21.06 -35.97
N SER A 454 5.57 -21.04 -35.94
CA SER A 454 6.36 -21.00 -34.70
C SER A 454 6.05 -19.77 -33.86
N TYR A 455 5.96 -18.60 -34.51
CA TYR A 455 5.58 -17.36 -33.82
C TYR A 455 4.20 -17.45 -33.17
N LEU A 456 3.19 -17.96 -33.89
CA LEU A 456 1.83 -18.13 -33.35
C LEU A 456 1.77 -19.18 -32.25
N GLN A 457 2.58 -20.25 -32.32
CA GLN A 457 2.70 -21.24 -31.24
C GLN A 457 3.26 -20.65 -29.95
N GLU A 458 4.16 -19.66 -30.06
CA GLU A 458 4.77 -18.99 -28.91
C GLU A 458 3.89 -17.85 -28.35
N ASN A 459 3.10 -17.15 -29.21
CA ASN A 459 2.46 -15.88 -28.86
C ASN A 459 0.92 -15.90 -28.95
N ALA A 460 0.31 -17.01 -29.36
CA ALA A 460 -1.13 -17.15 -29.48
C ALA A 460 -1.63 -18.48 -28.92
N GLN A 461 -2.91 -18.57 -28.64
CA GLN A 461 -3.54 -19.82 -28.23
C GLN A 461 -3.92 -20.62 -29.47
N ILE A 462 -3.22 -21.74 -29.70
CA ILE A 462 -3.60 -22.68 -30.78
C ILE A 462 -4.79 -23.52 -30.30
N LEU A 463 -5.94 -23.34 -30.94
CA LEU A 463 -7.15 -24.11 -30.65
C LEU A 463 -7.18 -25.41 -31.41
N GLU A 464 -6.69 -25.38 -32.67
CA GLU A 464 -6.64 -26.53 -33.55
C GLU A 464 -5.51 -26.36 -34.57
N GLN A 465 -4.83 -27.45 -34.90
CA GLN A 465 -3.81 -27.47 -35.92
C GLN A 465 -3.94 -28.73 -36.80
N SER A 466 -3.98 -28.53 -38.11
CA SER A 466 -3.99 -29.62 -39.10
C SER A 466 -3.06 -29.32 -40.26
N TYR A 467 -2.62 -30.36 -40.96
CA TYR A 467 -1.74 -30.25 -42.11
C TYR A 467 -2.52 -30.54 -43.38
N GLU A 468 -2.53 -29.60 -44.31
CA GLU A 468 -3.18 -29.73 -45.60
C GLU A 468 -2.17 -29.67 -46.73
N PRO A 469 -2.50 -30.10 -47.97
CA PRO A 469 -1.53 -30.05 -49.07
C PRO A 469 -0.94 -28.68 -49.35
N GLU A 470 -1.69 -27.62 -49.05
CA GLU A 470 -1.33 -26.19 -49.32
C GLU A 470 -0.57 -25.54 -48.16
N GLY A 471 -0.55 -26.17 -46.97
CA GLY A 471 0.09 -25.59 -45.81
C GLY A 471 -0.45 -26.11 -44.47
N THR A 472 -0.06 -25.44 -43.39
CA THR A 472 -0.56 -25.71 -42.04
C THR A 472 -1.80 -24.87 -41.76
N ARG A 473 -2.97 -25.55 -41.55
CA ARG A 473 -4.18 -24.89 -41.09
C ARG A 473 -4.13 -24.74 -39.57
N LEU A 474 -4.34 -23.53 -39.09
CA LEU A 474 -4.39 -23.19 -37.68
C LEU A 474 -5.73 -22.52 -37.36
N ARG A 475 -6.39 -22.94 -36.28
CA ARG A 475 -7.41 -22.17 -35.61
C ARG A 475 -6.79 -21.59 -34.36
N VAL A 476 -6.65 -20.27 -34.33
CA VAL A 476 -5.89 -19.59 -33.29
C VAL A 476 -6.70 -18.46 -32.67
N ASN A 477 -6.57 -18.27 -31.36
CA ASN A 477 -7.03 -17.08 -30.68
C ASN A 477 -5.82 -16.16 -30.48
N CYS A 478 -5.73 -15.06 -31.23
CA CYS A 478 -4.60 -14.17 -31.25
C CYS A 478 -5.01 -12.70 -31.14
N HIS A 479 -4.07 -11.84 -30.78
CA HIS A 479 -4.34 -10.41 -30.65
C HIS A 479 -4.69 -9.79 -32.01
N HIS A 480 -5.63 -8.82 -32.06
CA HIS A 480 -6.07 -8.12 -33.28
C HIS A 480 -4.92 -7.66 -34.17
N ALA A 481 -3.79 -7.18 -33.59
CA ALA A 481 -2.63 -6.75 -34.35
C ALA A 481 -1.97 -7.91 -35.13
N ASP A 482 -2.04 -9.12 -34.61
CA ASP A 482 -1.50 -10.32 -35.30
C ASP A 482 -2.51 -10.83 -36.33
N ALA A 483 -3.79 -10.81 -35.99
CA ALA A 483 -4.85 -11.13 -36.96
C ALA A 483 -4.73 -10.21 -38.19
N GLY A 484 -4.59 -8.88 -37.99
CA GLY A 484 -4.36 -7.93 -39.09
C GLY A 484 -3.05 -8.15 -39.85
N LYS A 485 -1.96 -8.50 -39.14
CA LYS A 485 -0.65 -8.80 -39.78
C LYS A 485 -0.69 -10.01 -40.72
N TYR A 486 -1.50 -11.01 -40.34
CA TYR A 486 -1.63 -12.26 -41.07
C TYR A 486 -2.95 -12.38 -41.82
N GLU A 487 -3.65 -11.30 -42.06
CA GLU A 487 -4.95 -11.25 -42.75
C GLU A 487 -4.93 -11.97 -44.10
N GLN A 488 -3.81 -11.90 -44.86
CA GLN A 488 -3.62 -12.56 -46.14
C GLN A 488 -3.67 -14.11 -46.06
N TYR A 489 -3.54 -14.68 -44.86
CA TYR A 489 -3.60 -16.15 -44.64
C TYR A 489 -4.93 -16.57 -44.00
N VAL A 490 -5.86 -15.62 -43.77
CA VAL A 490 -7.16 -15.92 -43.16
C VAL A 490 -8.02 -16.69 -44.16
N VAL A 491 -8.53 -17.83 -43.70
CA VAL A 491 -9.50 -18.67 -44.44
C VAL A 491 -10.86 -18.58 -43.74
N LYS A 492 -11.88 -18.42 -44.58
CA LYS A 492 -13.28 -18.31 -44.08
C LYS A 492 -13.79 -19.65 -43.54
#